data_d253cfd6d217484a2c9722b4878938c6
#
_entry.id   d253cfd6d217484a2c9722b4878938c6
#
_cell.length_a   1.000
_cell.length_b   1.000
_cell.length_c   1.000
_cell.angle_alpha   90.00
_cell.angle_beta   90.00
_cell.angle_gamma   90.00
#
_symmetry.space_group_name_H-M   'P 1'
#
loop_
_entity.id
_entity.type
_entity.pdbx_description
1 polymer ?
#
loop_
_entity_poly.entity_id
_entity_poly.type
_entity_poly.pdbx_seq_one_letter_code
_entity_poly.pdbx_strand_id
1 'polypeptide(L)'
;YPIEGIEKDWNSIPYGYPLENQSIWILDDDDQICPCGIRGEICIGGRGVASCYLNDEERTKKQFFKHEKLGYLYRTGDLGFLSSKGYVVFLGRKDFQVKLHGYRIELGEIESCLCRCKNVSEAVAEVKEVNGVQKLFAYVTPVSVSRTSEASENDTYDSENTIRVFTADGEEKYILPSDDTNHQYPNIADMYSALNSRVMDYMIPDDIIIMERFPYTANKKVNRKQLPVVHTVQAEDEVYVAPETETEKMLTELVGEIIGNE
;
A
#
# COMPACT_ATOMS: atom_id res chain seq x y z
N TYR A 1 -6.90 -22.87 -14.72
CA TYR A 1 -7.57 -22.50 -16.00
C TYR A 1 -6.66 -22.87 -17.17
N PRO A 2 -7.10 -23.68 -18.12
CA PRO A 2 -6.32 -23.95 -19.32
C PRO A 2 -6.32 -22.65 -20.16
N ILE A 3 -5.14 -22.04 -20.33
CA ILE A 3 -4.95 -20.87 -21.18
C ILE A 3 -4.65 -21.39 -22.60
N GLU A 4 -5.66 -21.41 -23.44
CA GLU A 4 -5.51 -21.76 -24.86
C GLU A 4 -5.16 -20.55 -25.72
N GLY A 5 -5.29 -19.32 -25.16
CA GLY A 5 -4.98 -18.05 -25.80
C GLY A 5 -5.29 -16.89 -24.88
N ILE A 6 -4.71 -15.72 -25.17
CA ILE A 6 -5.01 -14.46 -24.45
C ILE A 6 -6.10 -13.72 -25.20
N GLU A 7 -7.25 -13.51 -24.56
CA GLU A 7 -8.32 -12.68 -25.13
C GLU A 7 -7.92 -11.19 -25.03
N LYS A 8 -8.21 -10.40 -26.06
CA LYS A 8 -7.77 -8.98 -26.16
C LYS A 8 -8.36 -8.07 -25.08
N ASP A 9 -9.46 -8.48 -24.48
CA ASP A 9 -10.19 -7.75 -23.43
C ASP A 9 -9.79 -8.16 -22.01
N TRP A 10 -8.81 -9.06 -21.85
CA TRP A 10 -8.29 -9.42 -20.53
C TRP A 10 -7.29 -8.39 -20.01
N ASN A 11 -7.62 -7.77 -18.90
CA ASN A 11 -6.67 -6.95 -18.13
C ASN A 11 -5.74 -7.78 -17.24
N SER A 12 -6.14 -9.01 -16.92
CA SER A 12 -5.37 -9.99 -16.15
C SER A 12 -5.85 -11.39 -16.49
N ILE A 13 -5.04 -12.40 -16.18
CA ILE A 13 -5.43 -13.82 -16.31
C ILE A 13 -6.60 -14.08 -15.36
N PRO A 14 -7.74 -14.62 -15.85
CA PRO A 14 -8.87 -14.98 -15.00
C PRO A 14 -8.50 -15.99 -13.92
N TYR A 15 -9.17 -15.96 -12.78
CA TYR A 15 -9.10 -17.04 -11.78
C TYR A 15 -9.50 -18.40 -12.36
N GLY A 16 -10.40 -18.38 -13.34
CA GLY A 16 -10.90 -19.57 -14.01
C GLY A 16 -12.06 -20.21 -13.27
N TYR A 17 -12.04 -21.55 -13.25
CA TYR A 17 -13.10 -22.38 -12.67
C TYR A 17 -12.68 -22.90 -11.29
N PRO A 18 -13.64 -23.25 -10.42
CA PRO A 18 -13.33 -23.90 -9.15
C PRO A 18 -12.59 -25.24 -9.39
N LEU A 19 -11.67 -25.54 -8.48
CA LEU A 19 -10.99 -26.84 -8.47
C LEU A 19 -11.98 -27.95 -8.09
N GLU A 20 -11.60 -29.20 -8.38
CA GLU A 20 -12.41 -30.35 -8.03
C GLU A 20 -12.68 -30.40 -6.51
N ASN A 21 -13.92 -30.66 -6.12
CA ASN A 21 -14.41 -30.62 -4.74
C ASN A 21 -14.38 -29.22 -4.06
N GLN A 22 -14.21 -28.16 -4.83
CA GLN A 22 -14.32 -26.78 -4.37
C GLN A 22 -15.46 -26.07 -5.11
N SER A 23 -15.92 -24.97 -4.53
CA SER A 23 -16.85 -24.04 -5.16
C SER A 23 -16.34 -22.62 -5.03
N ILE A 24 -16.62 -21.78 -6.01
CA ILE A 24 -16.31 -20.33 -5.96
C ILE A 24 -17.64 -19.59 -6.11
N TRP A 25 -17.85 -18.63 -5.24
CA TRP A 25 -19.03 -17.81 -5.21
C TRP A 25 -18.65 -16.32 -5.22
N ILE A 26 -19.43 -15.50 -5.87
CA ILE A 26 -19.29 -14.05 -5.84
C ILE A 26 -20.42 -13.53 -4.98
N LEU A 27 -20.10 -12.91 -3.85
CA LEU A 27 -21.07 -12.40 -2.89
C LEU A 27 -20.96 -10.87 -2.76
N ASP A 28 -22.09 -10.22 -2.55
CA ASP A 28 -22.15 -8.79 -2.23
C ASP A 28 -21.88 -8.54 -0.73
N ASP A 29 -22.00 -7.28 -0.30
CA ASP A 29 -21.73 -6.90 1.09
C ASP A 29 -22.82 -7.42 2.07
N ASP A 30 -23.99 -7.87 1.57
CA ASP A 30 -25.08 -8.50 2.32
C ASP A 30 -25.06 -10.03 2.23
N ASP A 31 -23.96 -10.61 1.77
CA ASP A 31 -23.77 -12.05 1.57
C ASP A 31 -24.73 -12.68 0.55
N GLN A 32 -25.31 -11.90 -0.36
CA GLN A 32 -26.14 -12.44 -1.43
C GLN A 32 -25.29 -12.79 -2.66
N ILE A 33 -25.72 -13.84 -3.39
CA ILE A 33 -25.04 -14.27 -4.61
C ILE A 33 -25.20 -13.19 -5.69
N CYS A 34 -24.09 -12.67 -6.16
CA CYS A 34 -24.09 -11.71 -7.26
C CYS A 34 -24.48 -12.36 -8.59
N PRO A 35 -25.35 -11.71 -9.39
CA PRO A 35 -25.60 -12.12 -10.75
C PRO A 35 -24.33 -12.10 -11.61
N CYS A 36 -24.35 -12.84 -12.75
CA CYS A 36 -23.27 -12.83 -13.71
C CYS A 36 -22.93 -11.39 -14.18
N GLY A 37 -21.63 -11.05 -14.22
CA GLY A 37 -21.14 -9.73 -14.57
C GLY A 37 -21.16 -8.68 -13.43
N ILE A 38 -21.75 -9.00 -12.30
CA ILE A 38 -21.81 -8.09 -11.14
C ILE A 38 -20.63 -8.37 -10.21
N ARG A 39 -19.95 -7.28 -9.81
CA ARG A 39 -18.81 -7.30 -8.89
C ARG A 39 -19.24 -7.67 -7.48
N GLY A 40 -18.49 -8.57 -6.85
CA GLY A 40 -18.61 -8.92 -5.44
C GLY A 40 -17.31 -9.48 -4.90
N GLU A 41 -17.32 -9.95 -3.65
CA GLU A 41 -16.21 -10.62 -3.02
C GLU A 41 -16.15 -12.09 -3.46
N ILE A 42 -14.98 -12.57 -3.84
CA ILE A 42 -14.75 -13.98 -4.19
C ILE A 42 -14.70 -14.77 -2.89
N CYS A 43 -15.62 -15.73 -2.74
CA CYS A 43 -15.68 -16.66 -1.61
C CYS A 43 -15.46 -18.09 -2.08
N ILE A 44 -14.69 -18.86 -1.31
CA ILE A 44 -14.38 -20.26 -1.63
C ILE A 44 -15.13 -21.17 -0.66
N GLY A 45 -15.75 -22.22 -1.20
CA GLY A 45 -16.41 -23.28 -0.46
C GLY A 45 -15.88 -24.66 -0.82
N GLY A 46 -16.37 -25.68 -0.13
CA GLY A 46 -16.05 -27.09 -0.40
C GLY A 46 -14.95 -27.66 0.48
N ARG A 47 -14.44 -28.85 0.11
CA ARG A 47 -13.51 -29.63 0.94
C ARG A 47 -12.13 -29.01 1.13
N GLY A 48 -11.75 -28.06 0.26
CA GLY A 48 -10.45 -27.38 0.33
C GLY A 48 -10.41 -26.22 1.35
N VAL A 49 -11.56 -25.86 1.93
CA VAL A 49 -11.62 -24.77 2.91
C VAL A 49 -11.12 -25.23 4.26
N ALA A 50 -10.12 -24.52 4.81
CA ALA A 50 -9.61 -24.77 6.15
C ALA A 50 -10.67 -24.46 7.23
N SER A 51 -10.49 -24.99 8.45
CA SER A 51 -11.42 -24.76 9.56
C SER A 51 -11.20 -23.42 10.24
N CYS A 52 -9.95 -22.94 10.33
CA CYS A 52 -9.60 -21.71 11.04
C CYS A 52 -8.17 -21.26 10.73
N TYR A 53 -7.81 -20.05 11.18
CA TYR A 53 -6.44 -19.63 11.41
C TYR A 53 -5.97 -20.08 12.80
N LEU A 54 -4.80 -20.69 12.86
CA LEU A 54 -4.24 -21.20 14.12
C LEU A 54 -3.93 -20.01 15.05
N ASN A 55 -4.46 -20.06 16.28
CA ASN A 55 -4.28 -19.06 17.33
C ASN A 55 -4.76 -17.64 16.96
N ASP A 56 -5.67 -17.51 15.97
CA ASP A 56 -6.23 -16.22 15.54
C ASP A 56 -7.74 -16.36 15.37
N GLU A 57 -8.47 -16.27 16.48
CA GLU A 57 -9.93 -16.37 16.48
C GLU A 57 -10.60 -15.18 15.82
N GLU A 58 -10.04 -13.99 15.95
CA GLU A 58 -10.61 -12.76 15.39
C GLU A 58 -10.58 -12.82 13.87
N ARG A 59 -9.43 -13.14 13.29
CA ARG A 59 -9.30 -13.33 11.86
C ARG A 59 -10.14 -14.52 11.36
N THR A 60 -10.22 -15.59 12.13
CA THR A 60 -11.06 -16.75 11.80
C THR A 60 -12.52 -16.34 11.66
N LYS A 61 -13.10 -15.64 12.65
CA LYS A 61 -14.48 -15.17 12.64
C LYS A 61 -14.78 -14.20 11.50
N LYS A 62 -13.77 -13.41 11.10
CA LYS A 62 -13.90 -12.44 10.02
C LYS A 62 -13.89 -13.10 8.64
N GLN A 63 -13.05 -14.12 8.44
CA GLN A 63 -12.82 -14.72 7.12
C GLN A 63 -13.64 -15.98 6.87
N PHE A 64 -13.96 -16.75 7.90
CA PHE A 64 -14.73 -17.99 7.76
C PHE A 64 -16.14 -17.80 8.32
N PHE A 65 -17.14 -18.16 7.54
CA PHE A 65 -18.54 -18.04 7.95
C PHE A 65 -19.40 -19.14 7.36
N LYS A 66 -20.56 -19.35 7.97
CA LYS A 66 -21.56 -20.30 7.48
C LYS A 66 -22.66 -19.53 6.75
N HIS A 67 -22.67 -19.67 5.43
CA HIS A 67 -23.73 -19.13 4.60
C HIS A 67 -24.96 -20.05 4.63
N GLU A 68 -26.18 -19.48 4.67
CA GLU A 68 -27.42 -20.25 4.83
C GLU A 68 -27.64 -21.31 3.74
N LYS A 69 -27.33 -20.97 2.47
CA LYS A 69 -27.59 -21.83 1.30
C LYS A 69 -26.34 -22.55 0.80
N LEU A 70 -25.13 -21.99 1.02
CA LEU A 70 -23.90 -22.44 0.39
C LEU A 70 -22.98 -23.22 1.33
N GLY A 71 -23.33 -23.31 2.62
CA GLY A 71 -22.55 -24.00 3.63
C GLY A 71 -21.38 -23.17 4.16
N TYR A 72 -20.26 -23.79 4.49
CA TYR A 72 -19.10 -23.15 5.08
C TYR A 72 -18.21 -22.53 4.00
N LEU A 73 -17.95 -21.23 4.11
CA LEU A 73 -17.23 -20.43 3.13
C LEU A 73 -16.05 -19.71 3.76
N TYR A 74 -15.05 -19.45 2.92
CA TYR A 74 -13.91 -18.59 3.20
C TYR A 74 -13.94 -17.34 2.33
N ARG A 75 -13.91 -16.15 2.95
CA ARG A 75 -13.75 -14.86 2.28
C ARG A 75 -12.31 -14.66 1.90
N THR A 76 -12.03 -14.52 0.61
CA THR A 76 -10.64 -14.33 0.13
C THR A 76 -10.12 -12.91 0.31
N GLY A 77 -11.03 -11.93 0.45
CA GLY A 77 -10.71 -10.51 0.34
C GLY A 77 -10.47 -10.06 -1.10
N ASP A 78 -10.58 -10.96 -2.07
CA ASP A 78 -10.45 -10.64 -3.49
C ASP A 78 -11.83 -10.27 -4.06
N LEU A 79 -11.84 -9.29 -4.94
CA LEU A 79 -13.04 -8.85 -5.67
C LEU A 79 -13.01 -9.41 -7.08
N GLY A 80 -14.16 -9.81 -7.57
CA GLY A 80 -14.30 -10.35 -8.90
C GLY A 80 -15.75 -10.40 -9.37
N PHE A 81 -15.96 -11.00 -10.52
CA PHE A 81 -17.28 -11.32 -11.04
C PHE A 81 -17.27 -12.65 -11.78
N LEU A 82 -18.43 -13.28 -11.88
CA LEU A 82 -18.63 -14.44 -12.72
C LEU A 82 -18.87 -13.99 -14.16
N SER A 83 -18.06 -14.43 -15.11
CA SER A 83 -18.25 -14.11 -16.52
C SER A 83 -19.43 -14.89 -17.12
N SER A 84 -19.98 -14.41 -18.24
CA SER A 84 -21.02 -15.14 -18.99
C SER A 84 -20.57 -16.51 -19.50
N LYS A 85 -19.26 -16.74 -19.58
CA LYS A 85 -18.64 -18.02 -19.95
C LYS A 85 -18.43 -18.96 -18.75
N GLY A 86 -18.81 -18.53 -17.52
CA GLY A 86 -18.78 -19.33 -16.30
C GLY A 86 -17.44 -19.34 -15.55
N TYR A 87 -16.43 -18.63 -15.99
CA TYR A 87 -15.18 -18.46 -15.23
C TYR A 87 -15.19 -17.18 -14.39
N VAL A 88 -14.41 -17.17 -13.32
CA VAL A 88 -14.27 -16.02 -12.43
C VAL A 88 -13.15 -15.10 -12.91
N VAL A 89 -13.48 -13.81 -13.01
CA VAL A 89 -12.55 -12.73 -13.35
C VAL A 89 -12.16 -11.98 -12.09
N PHE A 90 -10.86 -11.79 -11.86
CA PHE A 90 -10.31 -11.04 -10.75
C PHE A 90 -10.30 -9.53 -11.06
N LEU A 91 -10.72 -8.71 -10.11
CA LEU A 91 -10.78 -7.25 -10.22
C LEU A 91 -9.82 -6.49 -9.28
N GLY A 92 -9.17 -7.21 -8.37
CA GLY A 92 -8.33 -6.62 -7.34
C GLY A 92 -8.71 -7.08 -5.94
N ARG A 93 -8.12 -6.45 -4.91
CA ARG A 93 -8.37 -6.79 -3.51
C ARG A 93 -9.28 -5.76 -2.84
N LYS A 94 -10.07 -6.25 -1.85
CA LYS A 94 -10.93 -5.43 -0.98
C LYS A 94 -10.09 -4.69 0.08
N ASP A 95 -9.00 -5.29 0.50
CA ASP A 95 -8.16 -4.88 1.63
C ASP A 95 -6.85 -4.17 1.24
N PHE A 96 -6.74 -3.74 -0.03
CA PHE A 96 -5.55 -3.06 -0.56
C PHE A 96 -4.22 -3.82 -0.41
N GLN A 97 -4.25 -5.14 -0.17
CA GLN A 97 -3.03 -5.93 -0.25
C GLN A 97 -2.40 -5.86 -1.63
N VAL A 98 -1.09 -5.68 -1.67
CA VAL A 98 -0.31 -5.61 -2.91
C VAL A 98 0.79 -6.65 -2.91
N LYS A 99 1.26 -7.00 -4.12
CA LYS A 99 2.49 -7.78 -4.28
C LYS A 99 3.58 -6.84 -4.74
N LEU A 100 4.66 -6.75 -3.98
CA LEU A 100 5.84 -5.94 -4.30
C LEU A 100 7.08 -6.83 -4.15
N HIS A 101 7.90 -6.92 -5.20
CA HIS A 101 9.11 -7.75 -5.22
C HIS A 101 8.88 -9.21 -4.76
N GLY A 102 7.71 -9.78 -5.05
CA GLY A 102 7.33 -11.15 -4.64
C GLY A 102 6.78 -11.27 -3.22
N TYR A 103 6.87 -10.23 -2.40
CA TYR A 103 6.30 -10.19 -1.05
C TYR A 103 4.85 -9.72 -1.08
N ARG A 104 4.03 -10.28 -0.19
CA ARG A 104 2.65 -9.85 0.05
C ARG A 104 2.66 -8.79 1.14
N ILE A 105 2.32 -7.56 0.80
CA ILE A 105 2.34 -6.41 1.69
C ILE A 105 0.92 -6.03 2.08
N GLU A 106 0.69 -5.93 3.38
CA GLU A 106 -0.53 -5.41 3.99
C GLU A 106 -0.37 -3.89 4.17
N LEU A 107 -0.83 -3.11 3.20
CA LEU A 107 -0.69 -1.64 3.28
C LEU A 107 -1.31 -1.06 4.56
N GLY A 108 -2.40 -1.67 5.06
CA GLY A 108 -3.06 -1.26 6.30
C GLY A 108 -2.19 -1.40 7.56
N GLU A 109 -1.20 -2.30 7.59
CA GLU A 109 -0.27 -2.41 8.71
C GLU A 109 0.67 -1.20 8.75
N ILE A 110 1.17 -0.79 7.59
CA ILE A 110 2.00 0.41 7.42
C ILE A 110 1.21 1.65 7.85
N GLU A 111 -0.01 1.81 7.31
CA GLU A 111 -0.92 2.92 7.62
C GLU A 111 -1.22 2.98 9.13
N SER A 112 -1.54 1.84 9.74
CA SER A 112 -1.80 1.74 11.18
C SER A 112 -0.57 2.07 12.04
N CYS A 113 0.63 1.67 11.60
CA CYS A 113 1.87 2.00 12.29
C CYS A 113 2.14 3.50 12.27
N LEU A 114 2.00 4.14 11.09
CA LEU A 114 2.21 5.58 10.91
C LEU A 114 1.19 6.42 11.67
N CYS A 115 -0.09 6.03 11.68
CA CYS A 115 -1.13 6.73 12.45
C CYS A 115 -0.91 6.73 13.98
N ARG A 116 -0.01 5.88 14.49
CA ARG A 116 0.40 5.89 15.91
C ARG A 116 1.58 6.79 16.20
N CYS A 117 2.22 7.32 15.18
CA CYS A 117 3.33 8.25 15.34
C CYS A 117 2.84 9.62 15.79
N LYS A 118 3.68 10.34 16.54
CA LYS A 118 3.35 11.71 17.02
C LYS A 118 3.09 12.62 15.83
N ASN A 119 2.05 13.44 15.92
CA ASN A 119 1.67 14.47 14.92
C ASN A 119 1.20 13.91 13.56
N VAL A 120 0.91 12.64 13.43
CA VAL A 120 0.26 12.05 12.26
C VAL A 120 -1.25 12.00 12.48
N SER A 121 -2.03 12.62 11.61
CA SER A 121 -3.50 12.60 11.64
C SER A 121 -4.05 11.43 10.83
N GLU A 122 -3.59 11.29 9.60
CA GLU A 122 -3.99 10.21 8.69
C GLU A 122 -2.78 9.68 7.94
N ALA A 123 -2.82 8.42 7.57
CA ALA A 123 -1.78 7.78 6.76
C ALA A 123 -2.40 6.91 5.66
N VAL A 124 -1.76 6.90 4.49
CA VAL A 124 -2.12 6.05 3.35
C VAL A 124 -0.84 5.50 2.76
N ALA A 125 -0.78 4.19 2.52
CA ALA A 125 0.31 3.55 1.81
C ALA A 125 -0.15 3.09 0.42
N GLU A 126 0.72 3.20 -0.59
CA GLU A 126 0.41 2.81 -1.96
C GLU A 126 1.66 2.38 -2.71
N VAL A 127 1.52 1.38 -3.58
CA VAL A 127 2.58 1.01 -4.53
C VAL A 127 2.32 1.75 -5.83
N LYS A 128 3.33 2.46 -6.31
CA LYS A 128 3.32 3.17 -7.59
C LYS A 128 4.49 2.75 -8.46
N GLU A 129 4.29 2.83 -9.75
CA GLU A 129 5.35 2.60 -10.73
C GLU A 129 6.07 3.92 -11.03
N VAL A 130 7.40 3.93 -10.81
CA VAL A 130 8.29 5.06 -11.08
C VAL A 130 9.40 4.56 -11.99
N ASN A 131 9.49 5.09 -13.20
CA ASN A 131 10.50 4.68 -14.19
C ASN A 131 10.53 3.16 -14.48
N GLY A 132 9.36 2.51 -14.51
CA GLY A 132 9.24 1.06 -14.74
C GLY A 132 9.53 0.19 -13.51
N VAL A 133 9.81 0.78 -12.35
CA VAL A 133 10.04 0.07 -11.08
C VAL A 133 8.89 0.33 -10.12
N GLN A 134 8.36 -0.73 -9.51
CA GLN A 134 7.36 -0.61 -8.45
C GLN A 134 8.03 -0.17 -7.15
N LYS A 135 7.54 0.93 -6.56
CA LYS A 135 7.98 1.48 -5.29
C LYS A 135 6.82 1.63 -4.32
N LEU A 136 7.12 1.47 -3.04
CA LEU A 136 6.17 1.62 -1.95
C LEU A 136 6.28 3.04 -1.35
N PHE A 137 5.21 3.80 -1.44
CA PHE A 137 5.12 5.14 -0.85
C PHE A 137 4.18 5.15 0.35
N ALA A 138 4.50 5.93 1.35
CA ALA A 138 3.57 6.30 2.41
C ALA A 138 3.30 7.80 2.37
N TYR A 139 2.05 8.16 2.57
CA TYR A 139 1.58 9.54 2.62
C TYR A 139 0.99 9.77 4.00
N VAL A 140 1.33 10.89 4.62
CA VAL A 140 0.82 11.25 5.96
C VAL A 140 0.34 12.70 5.97
N THR A 141 -0.65 12.98 6.80
CA THR A 141 -1.11 14.35 7.06
C THR A 141 -0.78 14.77 8.48
N PRO A 142 -0.42 16.04 8.73
CA PRO A 142 -0.15 16.55 10.06
C PRO A 142 -1.44 16.71 10.88
N VAL A 143 -1.30 16.77 12.20
CA VAL A 143 -2.41 17.08 13.10
C VAL A 143 -2.74 18.57 13.04
N SER A 144 -4.01 18.90 12.79
CA SER A 144 -4.50 20.28 12.85
C SER A 144 -4.68 20.72 14.31
N VAL A 145 -4.15 21.88 14.68
CA VAL A 145 -4.29 22.46 16.01
C VAL A 145 -5.47 23.43 16.01
N SER A 146 -6.57 23.04 16.67
CA SER A 146 -7.65 24.01 16.97
C SER A 146 -7.14 24.98 18.02
N ARG A 147 -7.16 26.28 17.71
CA ARG A 147 -6.85 27.34 18.69
C ARG A 147 -7.88 27.38 19.82
N THR A 148 -7.71 26.53 20.82
CA THR A 148 -8.27 26.74 22.14
C THR A 148 -7.12 26.67 23.11
N SER A 149 -6.68 27.88 23.54
CA SER A 149 -5.86 28.22 24.69
C SER A 149 -4.98 27.12 25.30
N GLU A 150 -3.70 27.45 25.44
CA GLU A 150 -2.59 26.75 26.08
C GLU A 150 -1.72 25.92 25.15
N ALA A 151 -0.94 26.61 24.31
CA ALA A 151 0.28 26.06 23.75
C ALA A 151 1.21 25.71 24.92
N SER A 152 1.48 24.45 25.16
CA SER A 152 2.56 24.06 26.05
C SER A 152 3.89 24.43 25.36
N GLU A 153 4.62 25.34 25.94
CA GLU A 153 5.90 25.90 25.48
C GLU A 153 7.06 24.90 25.39
N ASN A 154 6.81 23.60 25.37
CA ASN A 154 7.84 22.56 25.45
C ASN A 154 8.02 21.70 24.20
N ASP A 155 7.36 22.01 23.10
CA ASP A 155 7.70 21.37 21.81
C ASP A 155 8.79 22.22 21.13
N THR A 156 10.06 21.94 21.46
CA THR A 156 11.22 22.45 20.72
C THR A 156 11.24 21.81 19.34
N TYR A 157 10.62 22.49 18.38
CA TYR A 157 10.93 22.23 16.98
C TYR A 157 12.34 22.76 16.71
N ASP A 158 13.14 21.93 16.06
CA ASP A 158 14.44 22.35 15.55
C ASP A 158 14.16 23.43 14.49
N SER A 159 14.35 24.68 14.85
CA SER A 159 13.91 25.87 14.10
C SER A 159 14.67 26.09 12.77
N GLU A 160 15.56 25.17 12.41
CA GLU A 160 16.42 25.28 11.21
C GLU A 160 16.06 24.29 10.09
N ASN A 161 15.17 23.32 10.33
CA ASN A 161 14.86 22.30 9.33
C ASN A 161 13.54 22.57 8.61
N THR A 162 13.65 23.00 7.37
CA THR A 162 12.52 23.09 6.43
C THR A 162 11.96 21.70 6.13
N ILE A 163 10.63 21.53 6.23
CA ILE A 163 9.96 20.27 5.85
C ILE A 163 9.39 20.40 4.45
N ARG A 164 9.54 19.34 3.68
CA ARG A 164 8.93 19.17 2.36
C ARG A 164 7.50 18.69 2.52
N VAL A 165 6.54 19.46 2.04
CA VAL A 165 5.11 19.19 2.16
C VAL A 165 4.43 19.31 0.79
N PHE A 166 3.47 18.46 0.52
CA PHE A 166 2.70 18.48 -0.73
C PHE A 166 1.27 18.95 -0.49
N THR A 167 0.75 19.77 -1.40
CA THR A 167 -0.66 20.14 -1.41
C THR A 167 -1.54 18.98 -1.92
N ALA A 168 -2.86 19.09 -1.74
CA ALA A 168 -3.80 18.09 -2.29
C ALA A 168 -3.76 17.99 -3.82
N ASP A 169 -3.31 19.04 -4.50
CA ASP A 169 -3.17 19.10 -5.96
C ASP A 169 -1.79 18.59 -6.44
N GLY A 170 -0.93 18.17 -5.48
CA GLY A 170 0.39 17.60 -5.76
C GLY A 170 1.51 18.63 -5.93
N GLU A 171 1.26 19.92 -5.62
CA GLU A 171 2.31 20.92 -5.62
C GLU A 171 3.24 20.76 -4.41
N GLU A 172 4.53 20.84 -4.65
CA GLU A 172 5.56 20.75 -3.63
C GLU A 172 5.79 22.11 -2.96
N LYS A 173 5.85 22.10 -1.64
CA LYS A 173 6.16 23.27 -0.81
C LYS A 173 7.19 22.93 0.25
N TYR A 174 8.00 23.90 0.60
CA TYR A 174 8.92 23.82 1.74
C TYR A 174 8.42 24.74 2.84
N ILE A 175 8.15 24.18 4.02
CA ILE A 175 7.56 24.90 5.15
C ILE A 175 8.52 24.81 6.33
N LEU A 176 8.76 25.96 6.99
CA LEU A 176 9.34 25.97 8.33
C LEU A 176 8.22 25.64 9.33
N PRO A 177 8.34 24.61 10.16
CA PRO A 177 7.29 24.24 11.12
C PRO A 177 6.90 25.36 12.08
N SER A 178 7.84 26.29 12.37
CA SER A 178 7.61 27.49 13.17
C SER A 178 6.64 28.48 12.53
N ASP A 179 6.54 28.48 11.19
CA ASP A 179 5.73 29.45 10.45
C ASP A 179 4.28 29.00 10.30
N ASP A 180 4.01 27.70 10.44
CA ASP A 180 2.66 27.14 10.40
C ASP A 180 2.13 26.85 11.81
N THR A 181 1.44 27.82 12.38
CA THR A 181 0.81 27.69 13.71
C THR A 181 -0.47 26.86 13.71
N ASN A 182 -0.93 26.38 12.55
CA ASN A 182 -2.17 25.62 12.42
C ASN A 182 -1.97 24.11 12.42
N HIS A 183 -0.75 23.64 12.18
CA HIS A 183 -0.43 22.23 12.09
C HIS A 183 0.79 21.86 12.93
N GLN A 184 0.76 20.63 13.48
CA GLN A 184 1.93 19.98 14.05
C GLN A 184 2.40 18.91 13.10
N TYR A 185 3.60 19.08 12.56
CA TYR A 185 4.18 18.18 11.57
C TYR A 185 4.85 16.97 12.23
N PRO A 186 4.74 15.77 11.64
CA PRO A 186 5.46 14.60 12.11
C PRO A 186 6.95 14.66 11.73
N ASN A 187 7.78 13.97 12.51
CA ASN A 187 9.19 13.80 12.19
C ASN A 187 9.39 12.53 11.35
N ILE A 188 10.02 12.65 10.18
CA ILE A 188 10.23 11.54 9.24
C ILE A 188 11.12 10.46 9.86
N ALA A 189 12.19 10.83 10.58
CA ALA A 189 13.09 9.87 11.21
C ALA A 189 12.40 9.04 12.29
N ASP A 190 11.50 9.66 13.08
CA ASP A 190 10.70 8.95 14.08
C ASP A 190 9.72 7.96 13.43
N MET A 191 9.14 8.33 12.29
CA MET A 191 8.25 7.46 11.52
C MET A 191 9.00 6.23 10.97
N TYR A 192 10.18 6.41 10.37
CA TYR A 192 11.01 5.28 9.94
C TYR A 192 11.46 4.41 11.12
N SER A 193 11.83 5.00 12.25
CA SER A 193 12.17 4.25 13.47
C SER A 193 10.99 3.42 13.97
N ALA A 194 9.79 3.97 13.94
CA ALA A 194 8.57 3.26 14.34
C ALA A 194 8.24 2.10 13.37
N LEU A 195 8.40 2.30 12.07
CA LEU A 195 8.23 1.26 11.07
C LEU A 195 9.25 0.14 11.25
N ASN A 196 10.54 0.46 11.33
CA ASN A 196 11.62 -0.52 11.54
C ASN A 196 11.41 -1.42 12.77
N SER A 197 10.72 -0.90 13.79
CA SER A 197 10.44 -1.66 15.02
C SER A 197 9.19 -2.54 14.97
N ARG A 198 8.31 -2.39 13.95
CA ARG A 198 6.97 -2.97 13.96
C ARG A 198 6.57 -3.73 12.71
N VAL A 199 7.15 -3.40 11.58
CA VAL A 199 6.86 -4.07 10.30
C VAL A 199 8.13 -4.76 9.78
N MET A 200 7.98 -5.66 8.82
CA MET A 200 9.11 -6.33 8.19
C MET A 200 9.83 -5.38 7.23
N ASP A 201 11.14 -5.58 7.03
CA ASP A 201 12.00 -4.71 6.21
C ASP A 201 11.43 -4.45 4.80
N TYR A 202 10.84 -5.46 4.15
CA TYR A 202 10.21 -5.34 2.84
C TYR A 202 8.91 -4.53 2.83
N MET A 203 8.38 -4.15 3.99
CA MET A 203 7.20 -3.31 4.17
C MET A 203 7.54 -1.85 4.48
N ILE A 204 8.82 -1.52 4.60
CA ILE A 204 9.27 -0.15 4.84
C ILE A 204 9.10 0.63 3.53
N PRO A 205 8.39 1.78 3.54
CA PRO A 205 8.24 2.60 2.36
C PRO A 205 9.56 3.13 1.82
N ASP A 206 9.69 3.18 0.49
CA ASP A 206 10.82 3.83 -0.19
C ASP A 206 10.87 5.33 0.14
N ASP A 207 9.68 5.96 0.33
CA ASP A 207 9.59 7.36 0.75
C ASP A 207 8.32 7.62 1.58
N ILE A 208 8.42 8.56 2.54
CA ILE A 208 7.31 9.05 3.35
C ILE A 208 7.05 10.51 2.99
N ILE A 209 5.88 10.76 2.43
CA ILE A 209 5.49 12.06 1.88
C ILE A 209 4.50 12.72 2.83
N ILE A 210 4.85 13.92 3.31
CA ILE A 210 3.94 14.72 4.13
C ILE A 210 3.05 15.54 3.20
N MET A 211 1.74 15.46 3.40
CA MET A 211 0.74 16.23 2.65
C MET A 211 -0.01 17.17 3.60
N GLU A 212 -0.34 18.38 3.18
CA GLU A 212 -1.19 19.27 3.97
C GLU A 212 -2.55 18.63 4.28
N ARG A 213 -3.12 17.98 3.28
CA ARG A 213 -4.37 17.21 3.36
C ARG A 213 -4.43 16.20 2.21
N PHE A 214 -5.18 15.13 2.38
CA PHE A 214 -5.43 14.19 1.29
C PHE A 214 -6.45 14.73 0.29
N PRO A 215 -6.31 14.38 -1.01
CA PRO A 215 -7.38 14.54 -1.97
C PRO A 215 -8.50 13.54 -1.67
N TYR A 216 -9.74 14.01 -1.57
CA TYR A 216 -10.90 13.16 -1.30
C TYR A 216 -11.82 13.05 -2.51
N THR A 217 -12.40 11.87 -2.69
CA THR A 217 -13.51 11.65 -3.64
C THR A 217 -14.80 12.26 -3.09
N ALA A 218 -15.83 12.39 -3.96
CA ALA A 218 -17.17 12.84 -3.53
C ALA A 218 -17.76 12.01 -2.37
N ASN A 219 -17.34 10.74 -2.23
CA ASN A 219 -17.78 9.82 -1.17
C ASN A 219 -16.87 9.90 0.09
N LYS A 220 -16.09 10.94 0.26
CA LYS A 220 -15.18 11.18 1.40
C LYS A 220 -14.13 10.06 1.61
N LYS A 221 -13.73 9.36 0.55
CA LYS A 221 -12.60 8.42 0.56
C LYS A 221 -11.38 9.07 -0.04
N VAL A 222 -10.19 8.77 0.48
CA VAL A 222 -8.93 9.27 -0.11
C VAL A 222 -8.84 8.85 -1.58
N ASN A 223 -8.62 9.83 -2.44
CA ASN A 223 -8.43 9.60 -3.88
C ASN A 223 -6.97 9.23 -4.15
N ARG A 224 -6.64 7.94 -3.98
CA ARG A 224 -5.27 7.41 -4.16
C ARG A 224 -4.66 7.75 -5.52
N LYS A 225 -5.48 7.88 -6.58
CA LYS A 225 -5.01 8.23 -7.93
C LYS A 225 -4.43 9.64 -8.04
N GLN A 226 -4.84 10.54 -7.16
CA GLN A 226 -4.37 11.93 -7.12
C GLN A 226 -3.19 12.14 -6.15
N LEU A 227 -2.77 11.11 -5.42
CA LEU A 227 -1.58 11.21 -4.57
C LEU A 227 -0.35 11.44 -5.45
N PRO A 228 0.53 12.41 -5.10
CA PRO A 228 1.70 12.73 -5.90
C PRO A 228 2.65 11.54 -6.03
N VAL A 229 3.26 11.41 -7.20
CA VAL A 229 4.43 10.54 -7.38
C VAL A 229 5.64 11.42 -7.18
N VAL A 230 6.34 11.23 -6.10
CA VAL A 230 7.60 11.91 -5.89
C VAL A 230 8.66 11.12 -6.63
N HIS A 231 9.24 11.75 -7.64
CA HIS A 231 10.54 11.30 -8.09
C HIS A 231 11.48 11.67 -6.95
N THR A 232 11.90 10.70 -6.13
CA THR A 232 13.11 10.88 -5.36
C THR A 232 14.15 11.26 -6.40
N VAL A 233 14.52 12.51 -6.42
CA VAL A 233 15.75 12.93 -7.06
C VAL A 233 16.77 12.08 -6.31
N GLN A 234 17.18 10.95 -6.91
CA GLN A 234 18.45 10.35 -6.54
C GLN A 234 19.36 11.55 -6.54
N ALA A 235 20.06 11.76 -5.44
CA ALA A 235 21.00 12.86 -5.32
C ALA A 235 21.81 12.87 -6.63
N GLU A 236 21.37 13.72 -7.56
CA GLU A 236 22.08 13.96 -8.83
C GLU A 236 23.39 14.73 -8.58
N ASP A 237 23.84 14.72 -7.32
CA ASP A 237 25.09 15.33 -6.91
C ASP A 237 25.95 14.41 -6.03
N GLU A 238 25.83 13.10 -6.14
CA GLU A 238 27.05 12.33 -5.95
C GLU A 238 27.91 12.59 -7.19
N VAL A 239 28.72 13.64 -7.08
CA VAL A 239 29.78 13.89 -8.05
C VAL A 239 30.52 12.56 -8.21
N TYR A 240 30.35 11.92 -9.38
CA TYR A 240 31.09 10.69 -9.69
C TYR A 240 32.55 10.96 -9.48
N VAL A 241 33.09 10.45 -8.39
CA VAL A 241 34.51 10.46 -8.13
C VAL A 241 35.09 9.23 -8.81
N ALA A 242 35.81 9.45 -9.89
CA ALA A 242 36.49 8.38 -10.61
C ALA A 242 37.46 7.66 -9.66
N PRO A 243 37.61 6.33 -9.75
CA PRO A 243 38.53 5.57 -8.92
C PRO A 243 39.96 6.06 -9.15
N GLU A 244 40.60 6.56 -8.09
CA GLU A 244 41.97 7.12 -8.17
C GLU A 244 43.01 6.06 -7.89
N THR A 245 42.78 5.15 -6.94
CA THR A 245 43.72 4.11 -6.55
C THR A 245 43.59 2.84 -7.40
N GLU A 246 44.68 2.08 -7.53
CA GLU A 246 44.67 0.77 -8.21
C GLU A 246 43.65 -0.20 -7.64
N THR A 247 43.43 -0.16 -6.31
CA THR A 247 42.46 -1.01 -5.62
C THR A 247 41.01 -0.62 -5.95
N GLU A 248 40.72 0.68 -6.04
CA GLU A 248 39.40 1.18 -6.45
C GLU A 248 39.09 0.81 -7.90
N LYS A 249 40.07 0.92 -8.81
CA LYS A 249 39.93 0.51 -10.22
C LYS A 249 39.61 -0.99 -10.34
N MET A 250 40.38 -1.82 -9.62
CA MET A 250 40.14 -3.26 -9.57
C MET A 250 38.76 -3.63 -9.02
N LEU A 251 38.28 -2.94 -7.96
CA LEU A 251 36.96 -3.13 -7.39
C LEU A 251 35.86 -2.70 -8.38
N THR A 252 36.06 -1.59 -9.07
CA THR A 252 35.08 -1.09 -10.06
C THR A 252 34.94 -2.06 -11.25
N GLU A 253 36.06 -2.60 -11.74
CA GLU A 253 36.03 -3.63 -12.79
C GLU A 253 35.31 -4.90 -12.33
N LEU A 254 35.66 -5.43 -11.15
CA LEU A 254 35.04 -6.63 -10.58
C LEU A 254 33.51 -6.46 -10.36
N VAL A 255 33.10 -5.31 -9.85
CA VAL A 255 31.68 -4.99 -9.65
C VAL A 255 30.97 -4.83 -11.00
N GLY A 256 31.60 -4.19 -11.98
CA GLY A 256 31.08 -4.05 -13.34
C GLY A 256 30.83 -5.41 -14.00
N GLU A 257 31.78 -6.35 -13.87
CA GLU A 257 31.62 -7.73 -14.38
C GLU A 257 30.47 -8.49 -13.70
N ILE A 258 30.27 -8.28 -12.39
CA ILE A 258 29.20 -8.98 -11.62
C ILE A 258 27.82 -8.40 -11.94
N ILE A 259 27.71 -7.08 -12.11
CA ILE A 259 26.43 -6.38 -12.34
C ILE A 259 26.05 -6.36 -13.83
N GLY A 260 26.99 -6.64 -14.73
CA GLY A 260 26.76 -6.67 -16.18
C GLY A 260 26.61 -5.28 -16.81
N ASN A 261 27.17 -4.25 -16.21
CA ASN A 261 27.33 -2.93 -16.81
C ASN A 261 28.74 -2.82 -17.44
N GLU A 262 28.78 -2.74 -18.77
CA GLU A 262 29.95 -2.30 -19.50
C GLU A 262 30.09 -0.75 -19.48
#